data_0e6a62aa3e32cd8a04ef77a1a1c021d3
#
_entry.id   0e6a62aa3e32cd8a04ef77a1a1c021d3
#
_cell.length_a   1.000
_cell.length_b   1.000
_cell.length_c   1.000
_cell.angle_alpha   90.00
_cell.angle_beta   90.00
_cell.angle_gamma   90.00
#
_symmetry.space_group_name_H-M   'P 1'
#
loop_
_entity.id
_entity.type
_entity.pdbx_description
1 polymer ?
#
loop_
_entity_poly.entity_id
_entity_poly.type
_entity_poly.pdbx_seq_one_letter_code
_entity_poly.pdbx_strand_id
1 'polypeptide(L)'
;MAHLNYNHLYYFWMVCKQGSITQGADKLCLTPQTVTGQIRALEQRLNGKLTKRNGRYVEPTELGQLVFQYADRMFGLSYEMLDIVNYSQQENILFDVGVADALSKRLISQILLHAIPNDNAIHLRCFESTHEMLLEQLSQHKLDMILSDCPVDSTQQAGLFSVKLGESSMSLYSSNPAEPPDVPLPIRLATQKVLMPSKATAMGRKLSQWFDQQGIVPNILGEFDDSALMKAFGISHQALFIAPTTYAEEVTRLGQAVQIVELSAVKEEYYVIFAERMIQHPAVKRICEADYNRLFV
;
A
#
# COMPACT_ATOMS: atom_id res chain seq x y z
N MET A 1 -12.54 -41.90 9.91
CA MET A 1 -12.54 -40.49 9.43
C MET A 1 -11.62 -40.37 8.24
N ALA A 2 -12.06 -39.72 7.17
CA ALA A 2 -11.27 -39.57 5.97
C ALA A 2 -10.27 -38.42 6.16
N HIS A 3 -9.01 -38.73 6.42
CA HIS A 3 -7.95 -37.72 6.59
C HIS A 3 -7.67 -37.01 5.27
N LEU A 4 -7.74 -35.67 5.26
CA LEU A 4 -7.33 -34.83 4.16
C LEU A 4 -5.79 -34.81 4.09
N ASN A 5 -5.22 -34.98 2.88
CA ASN A 5 -3.77 -34.81 2.71
C ASN A 5 -3.46 -33.32 2.53
N TYR A 6 -2.86 -32.70 3.53
CA TYR A 6 -2.54 -31.28 3.54
C TYR A 6 -1.52 -30.87 2.47
N ASN A 7 -0.60 -31.77 2.07
CA ASN A 7 0.33 -31.48 0.97
C ASN A 7 -0.41 -31.38 -0.36
N HIS A 8 -1.38 -32.28 -0.63
CA HIS A 8 -2.19 -32.18 -1.85
C HIS A 8 -2.99 -30.90 -1.88
N LEU A 9 -3.56 -30.47 -0.71
CA LEU A 9 -4.29 -29.23 -0.57
C LEU A 9 -3.36 -28.02 -0.79
N TYR A 10 -2.14 -28.07 -0.27
CA TYR A 10 -1.13 -27.03 -0.44
C TYR A 10 -0.73 -26.86 -1.91
N TYR A 11 -0.54 -27.94 -2.64
CA TYR A 11 -0.20 -27.88 -4.06
C TYR A 11 -1.34 -27.30 -4.89
N PHE A 12 -2.58 -27.69 -4.61
CA PHE A 12 -3.75 -27.11 -5.24
C PHE A 12 -3.85 -25.60 -4.96
N TRP A 13 -3.71 -25.21 -3.69
CA TRP A 13 -3.74 -23.81 -3.27
C TRP A 13 -2.67 -22.97 -3.96
N MET A 14 -1.44 -23.47 -4.02
CA MET A 14 -0.33 -22.79 -4.70
C MET A 14 -0.60 -22.62 -6.20
N VAL A 15 -1.12 -23.63 -6.87
CA VAL A 15 -1.47 -23.55 -8.31
C VAL A 15 -2.57 -22.50 -8.54
N CYS A 16 -3.58 -22.44 -7.69
CA CYS A 16 -4.64 -21.42 -7.80
C CYS A 16 -4.08 -20.00 -7.57
N LYS A 17 -3.19 -19.81 -6.59
CA LYS A 17 -2.52 -18.52 -6.36
C LYS A 17 -1.67 -18.05 -7.54
N GLN A 18 -1.01 -18.98 -8.24
CA GLN A 18 -0.16 -18.64 -9.38
C GLN A 18 -0.94 -18.62 -10.73
N GLY A 19 -2.19 -19.08 -10.75
CA GLY A 19 -3.00 -19.20 -11.97
C GLY A 19 -2.46 -20.19 -13.01
N SER A 20 -1.38 -20.93 -12.70
CA SER A 20 -0.69 -21.83 -13.63
C SER A 20 -0.04 -23.01 -12.89
N ILE A 21 -0.19 -24.23 -13.45
CA ILE A 21 0.48 -25.42 -12.91
C ILE A 21 2.00 -25.27 -12.98
N THR A 22 2.53 -24.71 -14.05
CA THR A 22 3.98 -24.56 -14.23
C THR A 22 4.54 -23.60 -13.19
N GLN A 23 3.95 -22.43 -13.04
CA GLN A 23 4.40 -21.45 -12.05
C GLN A 23 4.22 -21.96 -10.61
N GLY A 24 3.11 -22.66 -10.32
CA GLY A 24 2.92 -23.32 -9.03
C GLY A 24 3.96 -24.40 -8.75
N ALA A 25 4.30 -25.20 -9.74
CA ALA A 25 5.33 -26.25 -9.63
C ALA A 25 6.74 -25.66 -9.41
N ASP A 26 7.09 -24.58 -10.12
CA ASP A 26 8.36 -23.87 -9.94
C ASP A 26 8.48 -23.30 -8.52
N LYS A 27 7.40 -22.70 -7.97
CA LYS A 27 7.39 -22.22 -6.58
C LYS A 27 7.53 -23.33 -5.54
N LEU A 28 7.06 -24.53 -5.87
CA LEU A 28 7.14 -25.72 -5.02
C LEU A 28 8.45 -26.50 -5.20
N CYS A 29 9.31 -26.10 -6.13
CA CYS A 29 10.50 -26.85 -6.54
C CYS A 29 10.15 -28.29 -6.97
N LEU A 30 9.02 -28.47 -7.67
CA LEU A 30 8.49 -29.73 -8.14
C LEU A 30 8.29 -29.73 -9.67
N THR A 31 8.09 -30.93 -10.25
CA THR A 31 7.69 -31.01 -11.67
C THR A 31 6.18 -30.75 -11.84
N PRO A 32 5.75 -30.16 -12.98
CA PRO A 32 4.32 -29.98 -13.28
C PRO A 32 3.53 -31.28 -13.28
N GLN A 33 4.15 -32.40 -13.66
CA GLN A 33 3.54 -33.74 -13.63
C GLN A 33 3.26 -34.20 -12.20
N THR A 34 4.21 -33.98 -11.29
CA THR A 34 4.05 -34.31 -9.87
C THR A 34 2.88 -33.50 -9.29
N VAL A 35 2.87 -32.17 -9.47
CA VAL A 35 1.80 -31.30 -8.96
C VAL A 35 0.44 -31.70 -9.52
N THR A 36 0.35 -31.97 -10.84
CA THR A 36 -0.89 -32.42 -11.46
C THR A 36 -1.39 -33.74 -10.86
N GLY A 37 -0.47 -34.71 -10.62
CA GLY A 37 -0.83 -35.97 -9.98
C GLY A 37 -1.39 -35.82 -8.58
N GLN A 38 -0.80 -34.95 -7.79
CA GLN A 38 -1.23 -34.66 -6.42
C GLN A 38 -2.59 -33.95 -6.37
N ILE A 39 -2.82 -33.00 -7.29
CA ILE A 39 -4.14 -32.34 -7.42
C ILE A 39 -5.21 -33.34 -7.83
N ARG A 40 -4.92 -34.26 -8.75
CA ARG A 40 -5.85 -35.33 -9.12
C ARG A 40 -6.19 -36.25 -7.94
N ALA A 41 -5.21 -36.57 -7.09
CA ALA A 41 -5.45 -37.36 -5.88
C ALA A 41 -6.36 -36.62 -4.89
N LEU A 42 -6.23 -35.29 -4.77
CA LEU A 42 -7.14 -34.45 -4.00
C LEU A 42 -8.55 -34.45 -4.59
N GLU A 43 -8.70 -34.27 -5.91
CA GLU A 43 -9.97 -34.32 -6.62
C GLU A 43 -10.71 -35.66 -6.43
N GLN A 44 -9.98 -36.79 -6.52
CA GLN A 44 -10.53 -38.11 -6.23
C GLN A 44 -11.02 -38.22 -4.79
N ARG A 45 -10.26 -37.68 -3.84
CA ARG A 45 -10.61 -37.69 -2.41
C ARG A 45 -11.86 -36.88 -2.12
N LEU A 46 -12.06 -35.75 -2.80
CA LEU A 46 -13.19 -34.86 -2.63
C LEU A 46 -14.38 -35.20 -3.56
N ASN A 47 -14.25 -36.26 -4.37
CA ASN A 47 -15.25 -36.69 -5.36
C ASN A 47 -15.67 -35.56 -6.32
N GLY A 48 -14.75 -34.67 -6.70
CA GLY A 48 -15.07 -33.56 -7.59
C GLY A 48 -13.84 -32.93 -8.23
N LYS A 49 -14.03 -32.31 -9.40
CA LYS A 49 -13.00 -31.55 -10.08
C LYS A 49 -12.82 -30.20 -9.40
N LEU A 50 -11.57 -29.87 -9.06
CA LEU A 50 -11.21 -28.61 -8.42
C LEU A 50 -10.68 -27.59 -9.44
N THR A 51 -10.15 -28.09 -10.59
CA THR A 51 -9.57 -27.23 -11.60
C THR A 51 -10.15 -27.50 -12.98
N LYS A 52 -10.30 -26.47 -13.79
CA LYS A 52 -10.62 -26.52 -15.21
C LYS A 52 -9.53 -25.81 -16.01
N ARG A 53 -9.26 -26.25 -17.22
CA ARG A 53 -8.32 -25.61 -18.13
C ARG A 53 -9.00 -24.50 -18.93
N ASN A 54 -8.42 -23.32 -18.97
CA ASN A 54 -8.78 -22.25 -19.86
C ASN A 54 -7.52 -21.83 -20.66
N GLY A 55 -7.30 -22.50 -21.80
CA GLY A 55 -6.08 -22.34 -22.60
C GLY A 55 -4.82 -22.78 -21.83
N ARG A 56 -3.92 -21.82 -21.57
CA ARG A 56 -2.68 -22.03 -20.81
C ARG A 56 -2.85 -21.84 -19.30
N TYR A 57 -3.99 -21.30 -18.87
CA TYR A 57 -4.28 -21.00 -17.47
C TYR A 57 -5.10 -22.11 -16.83
N VAL A 58 -5.04 -22.16 -15.51
CA VAL A 58 -5.83 -23.05 -14.69
C VAL A 58 -6.74 -22.19 -13.82
N GLU A 59 -8.03 -22.43 -13.96
CA GLU A 59 -9.07 -21.77 -13.15
C GLU A 59 -9.69 -22.77 -12.18
N PRO A 60 -10.01 -22.38 -10.96
CA PRO A 60 -10.78 -23.21 -10.06
C PRO A 60 -12.21 -23.39 -10.58
N THR A 61 -12.79 -24.56 -10.36
CA THR A 61 -14.23 -24.81 -10.51
C THR A 61 -15.00 -24.18 -9.35
N GLU A 62 -16.34 -24.24 -9.31
CA GLU A 62 -17.12 -23.78 -8.14
C GLU A 62 -16.68 -24.52 -6.86
N LEU A 63 -16.54 -25.85 -6.92
CA LEU A 63 -15.98 -26.63 -5.82
C LEU A 63 -14.55 -26.22 -5.52
N GLY A 64 -13.74 -25.96 -6.56
CA GLY A 64 -12.37 -25.50 -6.44
C GLY A 64 -12.29 -24.14 -5.72
N GLN A 65 -13.18 -23.20 -6.03
CA GLN A 65 -13.23 -21.90 -5.34
C GLN A 65 -13.55 -22.06 -3.84
N LEU A 66 -14.52 -22.90 -3.51
CA LEU A 66 -14.83 -23.19 -2.12
C LEU A 66 -13.63 -23.80 -1.38
N VAL A 67 -12.99 -24.82 -1.98
CA VAL A 67 -11.82 -25.48 -1.38
C VAL A 67 -10.64 -24.51 -1.28
N PHE A 68 -10.46 -23.65 -2.28
CA PHE A 68 -9.40 -22.62 -2.26
C PHE A 68 -9.59 -21.64 -1.09
N GLN A 69 -10.81 -21.14 -0.85
CA GLN A 69 -11.10 -20.23 0.27
C GLN A 69 -10.74 -20.86 1.62
N TYR A 70 -11.10 -22.13 1.83
CA TYR A 70 -10.73 -22.84 3.06
C TYR A 70 -9.23 -23.09 3.16
N ALA A 71 -8.58 -23.47 2.06
CA ALA A 71 -7.14 -23.69 1.99
C ALA A 71 -6.37 -22.39 2.30
N ASP A 72 -6.82 -21.26 1.76
CA ASP A 72 -6.20 -19.96 1.96
C ASP A 72 -6.25 -19.54 3.44
N ARG A 73 -7.38 -19.73 4.10
CA ARG A 73 -7.51 -19.50 5.56
C ARG A 73 -6.60 -20.43 6.38
N MET A 74 -6.56 -21.73 6.04
CA MET A 74 -5.76 -22.71 6.76
C MET A 74 -4.26 -22.41 6.64
N PHE A 75 -3.78 -22.15 5.44
CA PHE A 75 -2.37 -21.83 5.23
C PHE A 75 -2.02 -20.44 5.74
N GLY A 76 -2.95 -19.47 5.67
CA GLY A 76 -2.82 -18.19 6.34
C GLY A 76 -2.56 -18.32 7.83
N LEU A 77 -3.40 -19.09 8.56
CA LEU A 77 -3.19 -19.39 9.99
C LEU A 77 -1.88 -20.14 10.26
N SER A 78 -1.45 -21.02 9.33
CA SER A 78 -0.17 -21.72 9.49
C SER A 78 1.01 -20.75 9.39
N TYR A 79 0.97 -19.79 8.47
CA TYR A 79 1.99 -18.74 8.39
C TYR A 79 1.96 -17.84 9.63
N GLU A 80 0.76 -17.42 10.08
CA GLU A 80 0.61 -16.63 11.31
C GLU A 80 1.25 -17.35 12.51
N MET A 81 1.00 -18.64 12.66
CA MET A 81 1.62 -19.46 13.73
C MET A 81 3.15 -19.46 13.61
N LEU A 82 3.69 -19.63 12.38
CA LEU A 82 5.14 -19.63 12.17
C LEU A 82 5.73 -18.25 12.47
N ASP A 83 5.05 -17.18 12.07
CA ASP A 83 5.46 -15.81 12.34
C ASP A 83 5.49 -15.55 13.87
N ILE A 84 4.44 -15.97 14.61
CA ILE A 84 4.39 -15.84 16.07
C ILE A 84 5.49 -16.66 16.75
N VAL A 85 5.74 -17.90 16.30
CA VAL A 85 6.80 -18.76 16.85
C VAL A 85 8.17 -18.16 16.55
N ASN A 86 8.40 -17.69 15.33
CA ASN A 86 9.64 -17.03 14.94
C ASN A 86 9.84 -15.73 15.73
N TYR A 87 8.76 -14.97 15.95
CA TYR A 87 8.78 -13.77 16.78
C TYR A 87 9.27 -14.03 18.19
N SER A 88 8.89 -15.18 18.77
CA SER A 88 9.29 -15.57 20.13
C SER A 88 10.73 -16.07 20.23
N GLN A 89 11.39 -16.39 19.12
CA GLN A 89 12.70 -17.06 19.07
C GLN A 89 13.83 -16.27 18.38
N GLN A 90 13.52 -15.16 17.66
CA GLN A 90 14.52 -14.40 16.90
C GLN A 90 14.83 -13.05 17.54
N GLU A 91 16.13 -12.73 17.61
CA GLU A 91 16.64 -11.41 17.99
C GLU A 91 16.38 -10.32 16.93
N ASN A 92 16.03 -10.70 15.67
CA ASN A 92 15.77 -9.78 14.57
C ASN A 92 14.62 -10.28 13.69
N ILE A 93 13.45 -9.69 13.82
CA ILE A 93 12.26 -10.00 13.03
C ILE A 93 12.26 -9.12 11.79
N LEU A 94 12.19 -9.74 10.62
CA LEU A 94 11.97 -9.00 9.36
C LEU A 94 10.54 -8.46 9.35
N PHE A 95 10.41 -7.18 9.01
CA PHE A 95 9.14 -6.51 8.86
C PHE A 95 9.12 -5.75 7.53
N ASP A 96 8.40 -6.30 6.55
CA ASP A 96 8.35 -5.84 5.18
C ASP A 96 7.17 -4.89 4.98
N VAL A 97 7.48 -3.62 4.78
CA VAL A 97 6.48 -2.57 4.63
C VAL A 97 6.48 -2.00 3.22
N GLY A 98 5.32 -2.05 2.57
CA GLY A 98 5.07 -1.31 1.34
C GLY A 98 4.64 0.13 1.65
N VAL A 99 5.13 1.08 0.88
CA VAL A 99 4.78 2.50 1.00
C VAL A 99 4.33 3.02 -0.35
N ALA A 100 3.15 3.61 -0.43
CA ALA A 100 2.69 4.25 -1.65
C ALA A 100 3.58 5.46 -1.97
N ASP A 101 4.05 5.53 -3.22
CA ASP A 101 5.02 6.52 -3.72
C ASP A 101 4.52 7.97 -3.61
N ALA A 102 3.20 8.19 -3.68
CA ALA A 102 2.57 9.50 -3.51
C ALA A 102 2.72 10.09 -2.09
N LEU A 103 2.93 9.25 -1.07
CA LEU A 103 2.93 9.68 0.33
C LEU A 103 4.16 10.51 0.72
N SER A 104 3.97 11.41 1.70
CA SER A 104 5.05 12.21 2.28
C SER A 104 6.05 11.32 3.03
N LYS A 105 7.32 11.28 2.57
CA LYS A 105 8.38 10.46 3.15
C LYS A 105 8.65 10.80 4.62
N ARG A 106 8.50 12.09 5.00
CA ARG A 106 8.65 12.53 6.39
C ARG A 106 7.57 11.93 7.28
N LEU A 107 6.30 12.05 6.88
CA LEU A 107 5.19 11.51 7.67
C LEU A 107 5.31 9.99 7.81
N ILE A 108 5.64 9.31 6.71
CA ILE A 108 5.87 7.87 6.72
C ILE A 108 7.00 7.47 7.68
N SER A 109 8.13 8.21 7.67
CA SER A 109 9.24 7.90 8.58
C SER A 109 8.82 8.01 10.05
N GLN A 110 8.01 9.00 10.39
CA GLN A 110 7.51 9.18 11.75
C GLN A 110 6.51 8.08 12.15
N ILE A 111 5.64 7.66 11.23
CA ILE A 111 4.74 6.53 11.47
C ILE A 111 5.54 5.24 11.70
N LEU A 112 6.54 4.96 10.86
CA LEU A 112 7.36 3.75 10.95
C LEU A 112 8.23 3.69 12.21
N LEU A 113 8.60 4.83 12.81
CA LEU A 113 9.32 4.84 14.09
C LEU A 113 8.53 4.13 15.20
N HIS A 114 7.19 4.13 15.15
CA HIS A 114 6.37 3.39 16.11
C HIS A 114 6.45 1.86 15.92
N ALA A 115 6.83 1.38 14.74
CA ALA A 115 7.02 -0.05 14.50
C ALA A 115 8.27 -0.60 15.20
N ILE A 116 9.30 0.23 15.40
CA ILE A 116 10.62 -0.17 15.88
C ILE A 116 10.68 0.01 17.39
N PRO A 117 10.78 -1.07 18.18
CA PRO A 117 11.00 -0.96 19.62
C PRO A 117 12.46 -0.55 19.92
N ASN A 118 12.67 -0.04 21.14
CA ASN A 118 13.99 0.40 21.59
C ASN A 118 15.04 -0.73 21.69
N ASP A 119 14.61 -1.99 21.67
CA ASP A 119 15.44 -3.19 21.79
C ASP A 119 15.98 -3.71 20.43
N ASN A 120 15.72 -2.98 19.34
CA ASN A 120 16.15 -3.33 17.97
C ASN A 120 15.73 -4.75 17.50
N ALA A 121 14.66 -5.29 18.04
CA ALA A 121 14.18 -6.62 17.66
C ALA A 121 13.54 -6.69 16.27
N ILE A 122 13.39 -5.57 15.57
CA ILE A 122 12.77 -5.49 14.25
C ILE A 122 13.78 -5.00 13.21
N HIS A 123 13.95 -5.79 12.15
CA HIS A 123 14.65 -5.40 10.93
C HIS A 123 13.61 -4.92 9.89
N LEU A 124 13.41 -3.60 9.82
CA LEU A 124 12.48 -2.96 8.91
C LEU A 124 13.05 -2.94 7.48
N ARG A 125 12.27 -3.41 6.50
CA ARG A 125 12.51 -3.20 5.07
C ARG A 125 11.35 -2.45 4.47
N CYS A 126 11.62 -1.36 3.73
CA CYS A 126 10.60 -0.54 3.09
C CYS A 126 10.72 -0.64 1.57
N PHE A 127 9.58 -0.81 0.91
CA PHE A 127 9.46 -0.91 -0.54
C PHE A 127 8.47 0.13 -1.03
N GLU A 128 8.84 0.91 -2.04
CA GLU A 128 7.95 1.90 -2.64
C GLU A 128 7.38 1.37 -3.94
N SER A 129 6.08 1.59 -4.15
CA SER A 129 5.38 1.28 -5.39
C SER A 129 4.00 1.94 -5.43
N THR A 130 3.23 1.69 -6.50
CA THR A 130 1.83 2.13 -6.57
C THR A 130 0.95 1.32 -5.61
N HIS A 131 -0.17 1.92 -5.19
CA HIS A 131 -1.13 1.27 -4.29
C HIS A 131 -1.54 -0.13 -4.79
N GLU A 132 -1.88 -0.26 -6.07
CA GLU A 132 -2.34 -1.51 -6.68
C GLU A 132 -1.26 -2.61 -6.63
N MET A 133 -0.02 -2.26 -6.97
CA MET A 133 1.09 -3.22 -6.93
C MET A 133 1.42 -3.64 -5.49
N LEU A 134 1.32 -2.73 -4.53
CA LEU A 134 1.52 -3.05 -3.11
C LEU A 134 0.42 -3.98 -2.59
N LEU A 135 -0.84 -3.76 -2.96
CA LEU A 135 -1.94 -4.65 -2.61
C LEU A 135 -1.75 -6.07 -3.19
N GLU A 136 -1.26 -6.16 -4.43
CA GLU A 136 -0.92 -7.46 -5.02
C GLU A 136 0.18 -8.15 -4.22
N GLN A 137 1.26 -7.45 -3.84
CA GLN A 137 2.35 -8.00 -3.04
C GLN A 137 1.89 -8.41 -1.64
N LEU A 138 1.03 -7.62 -0.99
CA LEU A 138 0.45 -7.96 0.31
C LEU A 138 -0.42 -9.22 0.23
N SER A 139 -1.25 -9.35 -0.81
CA SER A 139 -2.07 -10.54 -1.04
C SER A 139 -1.24 -11.80 -1.32
N GLN A 140 -0.04 -11.64 -1.86
CA GLN A 140 0.94 -12.71 -2.10
C GLN A 140 1.84 -12.98 -0.88
N HIS A 141 1.59 -12.34 0.27
CA HIS A 141 2.39 -12.43 1.50
C HIS A 141 3.88 -12.03 1.31
N LYS A 142 4.17 -11.16 0.35
CA LYS A 142 5.50 -10.57 0.15
C LYS A 142 5.73 -9.33 1.02
N LEU A 143 4.65 -8.73 1.50
CA LEU A 143 4.65 -7.62 2.44
C LEU A 143 3.84 -8.00 3.67
N ASP A 144 4.19 -7.41 4.80
CA ASP A 144 3.49 -7.58 6.06
C ASP A 144 2.44 -6.47 6.25
N MET A 145 2.72 -5.28 5.73
CA MET A 145 1.88 -4.11 5.89
C MET A 145 2.08 -3.13 4.72
N ILE A 146 1.10 -2.32 4.45
CA ILE A 146 1.19 -1.19 3.51
C ILE A 146 0.80 0.10 4.22
N LEU A 147 1.51 1.18 3.91
CA LEU A 147 1.08 2.56 4.17
C LEU A 147 0.62 3.19 2.86
N SER A 148 -0.60 3.73 2.84
CA SER A 148 -1.24 4.23 1.62
C SER A 148 -2.08 5.48 1.86
N ASP A 149 -2.37 6.23 0.78
CA ASP A 149 -3.24 7.41 0.73
C ASP A 149 -4.72 7.05 0.48
N CYS A 150 -5.02 5.76 0.31
CA CYS A 150 -6.39 5.28 0.14
C CYS A 150 -6.59 3.93 0.84
N PRO A 151 -7.84 3.63 1.29
CA PRO A 151 -8.16 2.36 1.91
C PRO A 151 -8.24 1.24 0.87
N VAL A 152 -8.22 0.00 1.34
CA VAL A 152 -8.55 -1.16 0.51
C VAL A 152 -10.07 -1.22 0.25
N ASP A 153 -10.45 -1.58 -0.97
CA ASP A 153 -11.84 -1.92 -1.28
C ASP A 153 -12.15 -3.33 -0.75
N SER A 154 -12.83 -3.38 0.39
CA SER A 154 -13.19 -4.63 1.07
C SER A 154 -14.10 -5.55 0.25
N THR A 155 -14.74 -5.02 -0.81
CA THR A 155 -15.58 -5.83 -1.72
C THR A 155 -14.76 -6.62 -2.72
N GLN A 156 -13.57 -6.13 -3.05
CA GLN A 156 -12.67 -6.74 -4.04
C GLN A 156 -11.54 -7.56 -3.41
N GLN A 157 -11.19 -7.27 -2.15
CA GLN A 157 -10.02 -7.87 -1.48
C GLN A 157 -10.39 -8.39 -0.09
N ALA A 158 -11.03 -9.56 -0.07
CA ALA A 158 -11.38 -10.24 1.18
C ALA A 158 -10.12 -10.58 2.01
N GLY A 159 -10.17 -10.33 3.31
CA GLY A 159 -9.09 -10.66 4.25
C GLY A 159 -8.02 -9.58 4.42
N LEU A 160 -8.18 -8.43 3.76
CA LEU A 160 -7.37 -7.23 4.01
C LEU A 160 -8.17 -6.22 4.85
N PHE A 161 -7.49 -5.55 5.75
CA PHE A 161 -8.04 -4.52 6.64
C PHE A 161 -7.35 -3.19 6.40
N SER A 162 -8.11 -2.12 6.48
CA SER A 162 -7.60 -0.75 6.45
C SER A 162 -7.93 -0.05 7.75
N VAL A 163 -6.93 0.56 8.36
CA VAL A 163 -7.10 1.45 9.52
C VAL A 163 -6.64 2.83 9.13
N LYS A 164 -7.51 3.83 9.28
CA LYS A 164 -7.13 5.24 9.05
C LYS A 164 -6.29 5.72 10.23
N LEU A 165 -5.07 6.19 9.95
CA LEU A 165 -4.16 6.75 10.95
C LEU A 165 -4.39 8.23 11.18
N GLY A 166 -4.80 8.96 10.13
CA GLY A 166 -5.08 10.39 10.20
C GLY A 166 -5.25 11.02 8.82
N GLU A 167 -5.30 12.34 8.81
CA GLU A 167 -5.41 13.15 7.60
C GLU A 167 -4.70 14.48 7.75
N SER A 168 -4.19 15.04 6.66
CA SER A 168 -3.64 16.39 6.60
C SER A 168 -4.31 17.16 5.47
N SER A 169 -4.61 18.45 5.71
CA SER A 169 -4.97 19.36 4.62
C SER A 169 -3.79 19.55 3.67
N MET A 170 -4.08 19.99 2.47
CA MET A 170 -3.06 20.32 1.48
C MET A 170 -2.80 21.82 1.48
N SER A 171 -1.60 22.23 1.10
CA SER A 171 -1.22 23.64 0.97
C SER A 171 -0.43 23.89 -0.31
N LEU A 172 -0.59 25.10 -0.82
CA LEU A 172 0.22 25.62 -1.90
C LEU A 172 1.48 26.24 -1.34
N TYR A 173 2.62 25.90 -1.91
CA TYR A 173 3.95 26.40 -1.52
C TYR A 173 4.61 27.12 -2.68
N SER A 174 5.45 28.13 -2.34
CA SER A 174 6.36 28.78 -3.29
C SER A 174 7.77 28.80 -2.73
N SER A 175 8.75 28.51 -3.56
CA SER A 175 10.17 28.71 -3.30
C SER A 175 10.72 30.03 -3.84
N ASN A 176 9.85 30.83 -4.49
CA ASN A 176 10.22 32.16 -4.96
C ASN A 176 10.24 33.15 -3.80
N PRO A 177 11.40 33.74 -3.42
CA PRO A 177 11.49 34.71 -2.32
C PRO A 177 10.76 36.04 -2.63
N ALA A 178 10.50 36.33 -3.92
CA ALA A 178 9.75 37.51 -4.36
C ALA A 178 8.27 37.22 -4.59
N GLU A 179 7.73 36.14 -4.00
CA GLU A 179 6.31 35.77 -4.17
C GLU A 179 5.39 36.85 -3.60
N PRO A 180 4.49 37.43 -4.43
CA PRO A 180 3.58 38.47 -3.94
C PRO A 180 2.55 37.89 -2.98
N PRO A 181 2.37 38.43 -1.76
CA PRO A 181 1.51 37.83 -0.74
C PRO A 181 0.01 37.89 -1.10
N ASP A 182 -0.46 38.96 -1.73
CA ASP A 182 -1.89 39.27 -1.84
C ASP A 182 -2.54 38.88 -3.19
N VAL A 183 -1.95 37.96 -3.94
CA VAL A 183 -2.56 37.50 -5.20
C VAL A 183 -3.64 36.45 -4.89
N PRO A 184 -4.91 36.67 -5.33
CA PRO A 184 -5.98 35.69 -5.15
C PRO A 184 -5.61 34.32 -5.77
N LEU A 185 -5.95 33.23 -5.05
CA LEU A 185 -5.59 31.88 -5.45
C LEU A 185 -5.95 31.51 -6.91
N PRO A 186 -7.16 31.81 -7.43
CA PRO A 186 -7.49 31.50 -8.82
C PRO A 186 -6.58 32.19 -9.84
N ILE A 187 -6.25 33.49 -9.58
CA ILE A 187 -5.35 34.27 -10.44
C ILE A 187 -3.93 33.70 -10.36
N ARG A 188 -3.46 33.41 -9.16
CA ARG A 188 -2.13 32.82 -8.94
C ARG A 188 -1.94 31.52 -9.71
N LEU A 189 -2.89 30.59 -9.55
CA LEU A 189 -2.85 29.30 -10.23
C LEU A 189 -2.98 29.39 -11.75
N ALA A 190 -3.69 30.39 -12.28
CA ALA A 190 -3.84 30.61 -13.69
C ALA A 190 -2.60 31.27 -14.35
N THR A 191 -1.86 32.09 -13.58
CA THR A 191 -0.77 32.92 -14.13
C THR A 191 0.62 32.35 -13.82
N GLN A 192 0.79 31.68 -12.71
CA GLN A 192 2.06 31.10 -12.29
C GLN A 192 2.09 29.61 -12.62
N LYS A 193 3.30 29.09 -12.86
CA LYS A 193 3.52 27.66 -13.15
C LYS A 193 3.40 26.86 -11.87
N VAL A 194 2.55 25.82 -11.89
CA VAL A 194 2.28 24.95 -10.76
C VAL A 194 2.63 23.50 -11.08
N LEU A 195 3.21 22.81 -10.10
CA LEU A 195 3.47 21.39 -10.14
C LEU A 195 2.35 20.66 -9.39
N MET A 196 1.87 19.59 -9.99
CA MET A 196 0.73 18.84 -9.51
C MET A 196 1.10 17.37 -9.30
N PRO A 197 0.50 16.69 -8.30
CA PRO A 197 0.43 15.24 -8.32
C PRO A 197 -0.29 14.77 -9.58
N SER A 198 0.18 13.70 -10.22
CA SER A 198 -0.45 13.19 -11.44
C SER A 198 -1.85 12.63 -11.15
N LYS A 199 -2.69 12.58 -12.17
CA LYS A 199 -4.04 12.00 -12.11
C LYS A 199 -4.03 10.48 -11.84
N ALA A 200 -2.90 9.81 -11.97
CA ALA A 200 -2.74 8.43 -11.56
C ALA A 200 -2.84 8.29 -10.02
N THR A 201 -2.39 9.29 -9.26
CA THR A 201 -2.46 9.28 -7.80
C THR A 201 -3.87 9.65 -7.29
N ALA A 202 -4.22 9.22 -6.07
CA ALA A 202 -5.48 9.60 -5.43
C ALA A 202 -5.54 11.12 -5.20
N MET A 203 -4.43 11.74 -4.78
CA MET A 203 -4.34 13.18 -4.56
C MET A 203 -4.51 13.98 -5.85
N GLY A 204 -3.90 13.57 -6.96
CA GLY A 204 -4.07 14.24 -8.26
C GLY A 204 -5.53 14.24 -8.73
N ARG A 205 -6.25 13.13 -8.51
CA ARG A 205 -7.69 13.06 -8.81
C ARG A 205 -8.51 13.98 -7.90
N LYS A 206 -8.26 13.99 -6.57
CA LYS A 206 -8.94 14.88 -5.60
C LYS A 206 -8.72 16.35 -5.97
N LEU A 207 -7.49 16.75 -6.28
CA LEU A 207 -7.15 18.12 -6.67
C LEU A 207 -7.81 18.51 -8.00
N SER A 208 -7.78 17.65 -9.01
CA SER A 208 -8.45 17.93 -10.29
C SER A 208 -9.93 18.16 -10.10
N GLN A 209 -10.61 17.30 -9.33
CA GLN A 209 -12.03 17.47 -9.03
C GLN A 209 -12.30 18.77 -8.25
N TRP A 210 -11.44 19.12 -7.30
CA TRP A 210 -11.59 20.36 -6.53
C TRP A 210 -11.40 21.60 -7.42
N PHE A 211 -10.42 21.62 -8.32
CA PHE A 211 -10.24 22.70 -9.28
C PHE A 211 -11.45 22.87 -10.20
N ASP A 212 -12.00 21.78 -10.71
CA ASP A 212 -13.21 21.79 -11.53
C ASP A 212 -14.39 22.40 -10.76
N GLN A 213 -14.58 22.02 -9.49
CA GLN A 213 -15.65 22.56 -8.62
C GLN A 213 -15.46 24.04 -8.32
N GLN A 214 -14.23 24.53 -8.21
CA GLN A 214 -13.93 25.94 -7.98
C GLN A 214 -13.88 26.78 -9.28
N GLY A 215 -14.01 26.14 -10.45
CA GLY A 215 -13.84 26.81 -11.74
C GLY A 215 -12.42 27.33 -11.98
N ILE A 216 -11.40 26.72 -11.39
CA ILE A 216 -10.00 27.12 -11.51
C ILE A 216 -9.32 26.26 -12.55
N VAL A 217 -8.65 26.92 -13.50
CA VAL A 217 -7.79 26.24 -14.50
C VAL A 217 -6.34 26.55 -14.18
N PRO A 218 -5.61 25.62 -13.53
CA PRO A 218 -4.22 25.85 -13.15
C PRO A 218 -3.29 25.81 -14.38
N ASN A 219 -2.25 26.66 -14.37
CA ASN A 219 -1.18 26.65 -15.37
C ASN A 219 -0.14 25.57 -15.01
N ILE A 220 -0.43 24.33 -15.37
CA ILE A 220 0.37 23.17 -14.99
C ILE A 220 1.70 23.16 -15.74
N LEU A 221 2.82 23.18 -14.99
CA LEU A 221 4.18 23.01 -15.52
C LEU A 221 4.55 21.51 -15.67
N GLY A 222 4.10 20.67 -14.74
CA GLY A 222 4.41 19.25 -14.73
C GLY A 222 3.53 18.48 -13.75
N GLU A 223 3.38 17.19 -14.03
CA GLU A 223 2.65 16.24 -13.19
C GLU A 223 3.62 15.15 -12.70
N PHE A 224 3.51 14.76 -11.43
CA PHE A 224 4.44 13.86 -10.76
C PHE A 224 3.69 12.77 -9.97
N ASP A 225 4.16 11.53 -10.06
CA ASP A 225 3.67 10.44 -9.21
C ASP A 225 4.38 10.45 -7.85
N ASP A 226 5.65 10.83 -7.82
CA ASP A 226 6.46 10.93 -6.60
C ASP A 226 6.41 12.33 -6.00
N SER A 227 5.91 12.45 -4.77
CA SER A 227 5.76 13.73 -4.07
C SER A 227 7.11 14.35 -3.67
N ALA A 228 8.15 13.55 -3.42
CA ALA A 228 9.47 14.07 -3.04
C ALA A 228 10.18 14.68 -4.26
N LEU A 229 10.10 14.00 -5.41
CA LEU A 229 10.63 14.55 -6.67
C LEU A 229 9.92 15.84 -7.06
N MET A 230 8.59 15.89 -6.97
CA MET A 230 7.80 17.09 -7.25
C MET A 230 8.26 18.27 -6.38
N LYS A 231 8.42 18.08 -5.07
CA LYS A 231 8.89 19.11 -4.14
C LYS A 231 10.31 19.57 -4.47
N ALA A 232 11.24 18.64 -4.68
CA ALA A 232 12.62 18.96 -5.05
C ALA A 232 12.68 19.77 -6.36
N PHE A 233 11.89 19.38 -7.35
CA PHE A 233 11.80 20.09 -8.63
C PHE A 233 11.20 21.50 -8.44
N GLY A 234 10.12 21.63 -7.64
CA GLY A 234 9.49 22.91 -7.35
C GLY A 234 10.43 23.90 -6.69
N ILE A 235 11.20 23.43 -5.70
CA ILE A 235 12.22 24.24 -5.02
C ILE A 235 13.30 24.71 -6.00
N SER A 236 13.80 23.81 -6.85
CA SER A 236 14.88 24.13 -7.79
C SER A 236 14.46 25.08 -8.93
N HIS A 237 13.18 25.03 -9.33
CA HIS A 237 12.66 25.79 -10.46
C HIS A 237 11.79 26.98 -10.06
N GLN A 238 11.73 27.30 -8.77
CA GLN A 238 10.89 28.39 -8.23
C GLN A 238 9.42 28.31 -8.71
N ALA A 239 8.92 27.08 -8.90
CA ALA A 239 7.53 26.82 -9.27
C ALA A 239 6.66 26.64 -8.02
N LEU A 240 5.37 26.93 -8.15
CA LEU A 240 4.39 26.56 -7.14
C LEU A 240 4.27 25.04 -7.10
N PHE A 241 4.07 24.49 -5.90
CA PHE A 241 3.77 23.07 -5.72
C PHE A 241 2.79 22.84 -4.58
N ILE A 242 2.05 21.73 -4.63
CA ILE A 242 1.07 21.37 -3.62
C ILE A 242 1.62 20.22 -2.78
N ALA A 243 1.61 20.40 -1.46
CA ALA A 243 2.08 19.39 -0.51
C ALA A 243 1.21 19.43 0.76
N PRO A 244 1.26 18.38 1.62
CA PRO A 244 0.56 18.37 2.89
C PRO A 244 0.93 19.61 3.75
N THR A 245 -0.06 20.17 4.46
CA THR A 245 0.16 21.34 5.33
C THR A 245 1.19 21.08 6.42
N THR A 246 1.27 19.82 6.88
CA THR A 246 2.31 19.35 7.84
C THR A 246 3.75 19.50 7.34
N TYR A 247 3.94 19.76 6.04
CA TYR A 247 5.25 20.03 5.45
C TYR A 247 5.76 21.45 5.72
N ALA A 248 4.88 22.36 6.12
CA ALA A 248 5.19 23.79 6.29
C ALA A 248 6.34 24.06 7.27
N GLU A 249 6.37 23.38 8.42
CA GLU A 249 7.45 23.57 9.42
C GLU A 249 8.83 23.21 8.86
N GLU A 250 8.91 22.10 8.12
CA GLU A 250 10.19 21.65 7.55
C GLU A 250 10.71 22.63 6.51
N VAL A 251 9.86 22.99 5.58
CA VAL A 251 10.16 23.89 4.47
C VAL A 251 10.59 25.27 4.97
N THR A 252 9.85 25.82 5.95
CA THR A 252 10.15 27.11 6.55
C THR A 252 11.46 27.08 7.33
N ARG A 253 11.70 26.02 8.11
CA ARG A 253 12.92 25.85 8.90
C ARG A 253 14.17 25.75 8.00
N LEU A 254 14.04 25.11 6.83
CA LEU A 254 15.13 24.98 5.88
C LEU A 254 15.28 26.20 4.96
N GLY A 255 14.37 27.17 5.02
CA GLY A 255 14.37 28.35 4.15
C GLY A 255 14.18 28.04 2.66
N GLN A 256 13.60 26.88 2.35
CA GLN A 256 13.51 26.38 0.97
C GLN A 256 12.25 26.85 0.24
N ALA A 257 11.15 27.02 0.94
CA ALA A 257 9.90 27.55 0.42
C ALA A 257 9.03 28.13 1.54
N VAL A 258 7.95 28.81 1.17
CA VAL A 258 6.95 29.34 2.09
C VAL A 258 5.58 28.80 1.73
N GLN A 259 4.77 28.55 2.74
CA GLN A 259 3.36 28.23 2.57
C GLN A 259 2.60 29.49 2.14
N ILE A 260 1.87 29.40 1.04
CA ILE A 260 1.10 30.51 0.48
C ILE A 260 -0.34 30.50 0.99
N VAL A 261 -0.99 29.35 0.86
CA VAL A 261 -2.40 29.19 1.26
C VAL A 261 -2.70 27.73 1.53
N GLU A 262 -3.55 27.51 2.51
CA GLU A 262 -4.08 26.18 2.82
C GLU A 262 -5.34 25.88 1.98
N LEU A 263 -5.37 24.71 1.40
CA LEU A 263 -6.50 24.14 0.66
C LEU A 263 -7.27 23.20 1.60
N SER A 264 -7.93 23.75 2.61
CA SER A 264 -8.54 22.98 3.72
C SER A 264 -9.61 21.97 3.28
N ALA A 265 -10.22 22.21 2.11
CA ALA A 265 -11.19 21.28 1.51
C ALA A 265 -10.54 20.05 0.85
N VAL A 266 -9.22 20.08 0.60
CA VAL A 266 -8.49 18.96 -0.02
C VAL A 266 -7.64 18.30 1.05
N LYS A 267 -7.91 17.03 1.32
CA LYS A 267 -7.23 16.28 2.38
C LYS A 267 -6.53 15.05 1.82
N GLU A 268 -5.29 14.86 2.25
CA GLU A 268 -4.56 13.60 2.13
C GLU A 268 -4.86 12.76 3.37
N GLU A 269 -5.23 11.53 3.14
CA GLU A 269 -5.56 10.57 4.20
C GLU A 269 -4.46 9.51 4.26
N TYR A 270 -4.20 9.00 5.46
CA TYR A 270 -3.15 8.02 5.70
C TYR A 270 -3.76 6.76 6.28
N TYR A 271 -3.53 5.66 5.61
CA TYR A 271 -4.04 4.34 5.98
C TYR A 271 -2.90 3.36 6.18
N VAL A 272 -3.06 2.51 7.18
CA VAL A 272 -2.32 1.26 7.26
C VAL A 272 -3.21 0.14 6.74
N ILE A 273 -2.66 -0.72 5.87
CA ILE A 273 -3.36 -1.86 5.29
C ILE A 273 -2.56 -3.12 5.60
N PHE A 274 -3.22 -4.15 6.09
CA PHE A 274 -2.60 -5.42 6.45
C PHE A 274 -3.59 -6.57 6.29
N ALA A 275 -3.05 -7.79 6.17
CA ALA A 275 -3.87 -9.00 6.15
C ALA A 275 -4.31 -9.41 7.57
N GLU A 276 -5.42 -10.18 7.66
CA GLU A 276 -5.96 -10.68 8.93
C GLU A 276 -4.89 -11.34 9.82
N ARG A 277 -3.95 -12.08 9.22
CA ARG A 277 -2.83 -12.73 9.90
C ARG A 277 -1.92 -11.75 10.68
N MET A 278 -1.87 -10.51 10.26
CA MET A 278 -0.99 -9.47 10.84
C MET A 278 -1.62 -8.67 11.98
N ILE A 279 -2.89 -8.90 12.31
CA ILE A 279 -3.62 -8.16 13.37
C ILE A 279 -2.88 -8.24 14.72
N GLN A 280 -2.30 -9.40 15.04
CA GLN A 280 -1.56 -9.61 16.29
C GLN A 280 -0.07 -9.30 16.19
N HIS A 281 0.43 -8.91 15.01
CA HIS A 281 1.86 -8.59 14.85
C HIS A 281 2.20 -7.32 15.63
N PRO A 282 3.21 -7.35 16.53
CA PRO A 282 3.49 -6.25 17.44
C PRO A 282 3.78 -4.90 16.75
N ALA A 283 4.47 -4.91 15.61
CA ALA A 283 4.74 -3.69 14.86
C ALA A 283 3.46 -3.08 14.28
N VAL A 284 2.58 -3.91 13.69
CA VAL A 284 1.28 -3.46 13.16
C VAL A 284 0.42 -2.91 14.28
N LYS A 285 0.34 -3.62 15.41
CA LYS A 285 -0.43 -3.19 16.58
C LYS A 285 0.06 -1.84 17.12
N ARG A 286 1.38 -1.68 17.29
CA ARG A 286 1.97 -0.40 17.72
C ARG A 286 1.66 0.75 16.77
N ILE A 287 1.72 0.52 15.45
CA ILE A 287 1.36 1.53 14.46
C ILE A 287 -0.13 1.86 14.54
N CYS A 288 -1.01 0.88 14.65
CA CYS A 288 -2.46 1.10 14.71
C CYS A 288 -2.91 1.80 16.01
N GLU A 289 -2.22 1.55 17.13
CA GLU A 289 -2.58 2.08 18.46
C GLU A 289 -1.86 3.39 18.82
N ALA A 290 -0.89 3.83 18.01
CA ALA A 290 -0.14 5.06 18.27
C ALA A 290 -1.01 6.30 18.13
N ASP A 291 -0.71 7.33 18.93
CA ASP A 291 -1.35 8.64 18.83
C ASP A 291 -0.63 9.52 17.80
N TYR A 292 -1.31 9.78 16.69
CA TYR A 292 -0.82 10.63 15.61
C TYR A 292 -1.39 12.05 15.62
N ASN A 293 -2.12 12.46 16.65
CA ASN A 293 -2.78 13.78 16.70
C ASN A 293 -1.82 14.95 16.47
N ARG A 294 -0.56 14.82 16.93
CA ARG A 294 0.47 15.85 16.72
C ARG A 294 1.14 15.79 15.34
N LEU A 295 0.95 14.69 14.62
CA LEU A 295 1.60 14.48 13.34
C LEU A 295 0.80 15.11 12.19
N PHE A 296 -0.51 15.22 12.35
CA PHE A 296 -1.44 15.64 11.31
C PHE A 296 -2.03 17.06 11.54
N VAL A 297 -1.52 17.78 12.51
CA VAL A 297 -1.92 19.19 12.81
C VAL A 297 -1.14 20.18 11.96
#